data_5376cfa15874c002aaef33df690c503f
#
_entry.id   5376cfa15874c002aaef33df690c503f
#
_cell.length_a   1.000
_cell.length_b   1.000
_cell.length_c   1.000
_cell.angle_alpha   90.00
_cell.angle_beta   90.00
_cell.angle_gamma   90.00
#
_symmetry.space_group_name_H-M   'P 1'
#
loop_
_entity.id
_entity.type
_entity.pdbx_description
1 polymer ?
#
loop_
_entity_poly.entity_id
_entity_poly.type
_entity_poly.pdbx_seq_one_letter_code
_entity_poly.pdbx_strand_id
1 'polypeptide(L)'
;MTITLAVDAMGGDHGPSVTIPASINALSKYDQLHIILVGDKELIQTELQKNKYTNTRLSIQHASEVVEMDESPQSALKNKKDSSMRVAINLIKEEKAQACVSAGNTGALMATARYVLKMLPGIDRPAIASSLPSQKGTTYMLDLGANTDCTAENLLQFAVMGAMLVSSVTGNPKPSVGLLNIGSEDMKGNEVVRQAGELLRRSHLNFYGNVEGNDIFKGTTDVVVCDGFVGNVALKTAEGIAQLMGRFLTQEFKRNWITKSMAFVSLLVLNRFKKRLDPRRYNGASFLGLKGIVVKSHGGADSYSFFYAIRTAIEESKNNVLENIQKQLELEMPLGISSSENL
;
A
#
# COMPACT_ATOMS: atom_id res chain seq x y z
N MET A 1 8.46 18.17 -12.24
CA MET A 1 6.97 17.99 -12.27
C MET A 1 6.46 18.23 -10.85
N THR A 2 5.49 19.11 -10.69
CA THR A 2 4.84 19.35 -9.38
C THR A 2 3.87 18.21 -9.09
N ILE A 3 3.90 17.68 -7.86
CA ILE A 3 3.01 16.62 -7.41
C ILE A 3 2.11 17.19 -6.32
N THR A 4 0.81 17.03 -6.46
CA THR A 4 -0.18 17.41 -5.44
C THR A 4 -0.81 16.15 -4.86
N LEU A 5 -0.78 15.98 -3.54
CA LEU A 5 -1.41 14.87 -2.83
C LEU A 5 -2.59 15.35 -1.99
N ALA A 6 -3.68 14.62 -2.02
CA ALA A 6 -4.78 14.76 -1.07
C ALA A 6 -4.52 13.86 0.14
N VAL A 7 -4.41 14.44 1.32
CA VAL A 7 -4.20 13.70 2.58
C VAL A 7 -5.48 13.75 3.40
N ASP A 8 -6.09 12.59 3.63
CA ASP A 8 -7.16 12.43 4.62
C ASP A 8 -6.58 12.71 6.01
N ALA A 9 -6.74 13.94 6.48
CA ALA A 9 -6.14 14.39 7.72
C ALA A 9 -6.80 13.80 8.96
N MET A 10 -8.03 13.32 8.85
CA MET A 10 -8.84 12.81 9.95
C MET A 10 -8.76 11.30 10.13
N GLY A 11 -8.28 10.56 9.12
CA GLY A 11 -8.26 9.11 9.13
C GLY A 11 -7.26 8.50 10.10
N GLY A 12 -7.60 7.31 10.61
CA GLY A 12 -6.79 6.53 11.56
C GLY A 12 -7.04 6.88 13.02
N ASP A 13 -6.36 6.14 13.91
CA ASP A 13 -6.61 6.18 15.37
C ASP A 13 -6.18 7.52 16.00
N HIS A 14 -5.32 8.28 15.32
CA HIS A 14 -4.68 9.50 15.83
C HIS A 14 -5.01 10.76 15.03
N GLY A 15 -5.57 10.64 13.83
CA GLY A 15 -6.01 11.74 12.96
C GLY A 15 -4.96 12.85 12.78
N PRO A 16 -5.35 14.14 12.93
CA PRO A 16 -4.50 15.29 12.63
C PRO A 16 -3.16 15.34 13.38
N SER A 17 -3.10 14.76 14.59
CA SER A 17 -1.87 14.73 15.39
C SER A 17 -0.75 13.90 14.77
N VAL A 18 -1.05 13.04 13.83
CA VAL A 18 -0.12 12.19 13.09
C VAL A 18 0.01 12.63 11.64
N THR A 19 -1.11 12.86 10.96
CA THR A 19 -1.13 13.14 9.53
C THR A 19 -0.49 14.49 9.19
N ILE A 20 -0.68 15.50 10.05
CA ILE A 20 -0.14 16.85 9.82
C ILE A 20 1.38 16.90 10.03
N PRO A 21 1.98 16.42 11.14
CA PRO A 21 3.43 16.38 11.27
C PRO A 21 4.12 15.54 10.18
N ALA A 22 3.50 14.45 9.74
CA ALA A 22 4.02 13.65 8.63
C ALA A 22 3.99 14.43 7.30
N SER A 23 2.93 15.19 7.04
CA SER A 23 2.78 16.05 5.85
C SER A 23 3.82 17.17 5.85
N ILE A 24 4.05 17.82 6.99
CA ILE A 24 5.09 18.84 7.16
C ILE A 24 6.48 18.25 6.89
N ASN A 25 6.77 17.06 7.43
CA ASN A 25 8.03 16.37 7.17
C ASN A 25 8.20 16.01 5.69
N ALA A 26 7.13 15.62 5.00
CA ALA A 26 7.18 15.37 3.56
C ALA A 26 7.47 16.64 2.76
N LEU A 27 6.78 17.75 3.06
CA LEU A 27 7.01 19.05 2.42
C LEU A 27 8.43 19.59 2.64
N SER A 28 9.08 19.25 3.77
CA SER A 28 10.48 19.62 4.03
C SER A 28 11.49 18.82 3.21
N LYS A 29 11.13 17.64 2.72
CA LYS A 29 12.03 16.75 1.97
C LYS A 29 11.81 16.75 0.45
N TYR A 30 10.64 17.19 0.02
CA TYR A 30 10.26 17.18 -1.39
C TYR A 30 9.82 18.59 -1.82
N ASP A 31 10.70 19.31 -2.49
CA ASP A 31 10.46 20.72 -2.88
C ASP A 31 9.31 20.89 -3.89
N GLN A 32 9.06 19.87 -4.71
CA GLN A 32 8.00 19.90 -5.72
C GLN A 32 6.67 19.29 -5.22
N LEU A 33 6.57 18.98 -3.93
CA LEU A 33 5.37 18.44 -3.33
C LEU A 33 4.43 19.56 -2.89
N HIS A 34 3.15 19.41 -3.23
CA HIS A 34 2.02 20.16 -2.68
C HIS A 34 1.10 19.19 -1.93
N ILE A 35 0.52 19.63 -0.83
CA ILE A 35 -0.42 18.81 -0.03
C ILE A 35 -1.71 19.58 0.19
N ILE A 36 -2.82 18.91 -0.07
CA ILE A 36 -4.16 19.34 0.32
C ILE A 36 -4.56 18.47 1.53
N LEU A 37 -4.57 19.07 2.73
CA LEU A 37 -5.10 18.43 3.93
C LEU A 37 -6.63 18.47 3.89
N VAL A 38 -7.27 17.31 3.99
CA VAL A 38 -8.73 17.17 3.90
C VAL A 38 -9.30 16.81 5.26
N GLY A 39 -10.27 17.59 5.76
CA GLY A 39 -10.92 17.33 7.04
C GLY A 39 -11.49 18.57 7.70
N ASP A 40 -11.73 18.49 9.01
CA ASP A 40 -12.21 19.63 9.79
C ASP A 40 -11.17 20.76 9.76
N LYS A 41 -11.57 21.89 9.19
CA LYS A 41 -10.67 23.04 8.96
C LYS A 41 -10.13 23.61 10.26
N GLU A 42 -10.94 23.68 11.32
CA GLU A 42 -10.54 24.27 12.59
C GLU A 42 -9.54 23.38 13.32
N LEU A 43 -9.78 22.07 13.33
CA LEU A 43 -8.87 21.09 13.90
C LEU A 43 -7.54 21.07 13.17
N ILE A 44 -7.56 21.11 11.83
CA ILE A 44 -6.33 21.16 11.01
C ILE A 44 -5.56 22.45 11.28
N GLN A 45 -6.23 23.61 11.32
CA GLN A 45 -5.57 24.89 11.60
C GLN A 45 -4.95 24.93 13.01
N THR A 46 -5.66 24.40 14.00
CA THR A 46 -5.16 24.28 15.38
C THR A 46 -3.88 23.45 15.43
N GLU A 47 -3.84 22.33 14.73
CA GLU A 47 -2.67 21.46 14.72
C GLU A 47 -1.48 22.07 13.94
N LEU A 48 -1.75 22.79 12.84
CA LEU A 48 -0.73 23.56 12.12
C LEU A 48 -0.12 24.66 12.98
N GLN A 49 -0.94 25.37 13.78
CA GLN A 49 -0.47 26.40 14.72
C GLN A 49 0.43 25.81 15.81
N LYS A 50 0.07 24.65 16.39
CA LYS A 50 0.91 23.93 17.35
C LYS A 50 2.28 23.58 16.76
N ASN A 51 2.32 23.19 15.49
CA ASN A 51 3.55 22.88 14.76
C ASN A 51 4.27 24.14 14.24
N LYS A 52 3.74 25.35 14.49
CA LYS A 52 4.28 26.65 14.00
C LYS A 52 4.59 26.61 12.50
N TYR A 53 3.71 26.01 11.72
CA TYR A 53 3.95 25.77 10.30
C TYR A 53 3.03 26.60 9.40
N THR A 54 3.66 27.33 8.48
CA THR A 54 2.99 28.07 7.41
C THR A 54 3.77 27.86 6.12
N ASN A 55 3.10 27.39 5.07
CA ASN A 55 3.75 27.15 3.78
C ASN A 55 2.71 27.24 2.67
N THR A 56 3.05 27.91 1.56
CA THR A 56 2.18 28.07 0.39
C THR A 56 1.92 26.75 -0.37
N ARG A 57 2.74 25.73 -0.14
CA ARG A 57 2.58 24.38 -0.71
C ARG A 57 1.63 23.48 0.08
N LEU A 58 0.99 24.01 1.13
CA LEU A 58 0.00 23.34 1.93
C LEU A 58 -1.30 24.11 1.90
N SER A 59 -2.38 23.44 1.52
CA SER A 59 -3.75 24.00 1.52
C SER A 59 -4.68 23.10 2.32
N ILE A 60 -5.85 23.62 2.69
CA ILE A 60 -6.88 22.90 3.45
C ILE A 60 -8.15 22.83 2.61
N GLN A 61 -8.66 21.62 2.44
CA GLN A 61 -10.00 21.37 1.92
C GLN A 61 -10.89 20.92 3.08
N HIS A 62 -11.91 21.70 3.38
CA HIS A 62 -12.86 21.34 4.46
C HIS A 62 -13.67 20.11 4.09
N ALA A 63 -13.88 19.24 5.08
CA ALA A 63 -14.82 18.12 5.09
C ALA A 63 -15.42 18.02 6.49
N SER A 64 -16.75 17.89 6.58
CA SER A 64 -17.47 17.96 7.85
C SER A 64 -17.65 16.63 8.57
N GLU A 65 -17.37 15.51 7.89
CA GLU A 65 -17.61 14.16 8.40
C GLU A 65 -16.32 13.34 8.45
N VAL A 66 -16.32 12.35 9.35
CA VAL A 66 -15.23 11.35 9.47
C VAL A 66 -15.86 9.95 9.39
N VAL A 67 -15.18 9.04 8.71
CA VAL A 67 -15.52 7.62 8.70
C VAL A 67 -14.77 6.96 9.86
N GLU A 68 -15.51 6.35 10.79
CA GLU A 68 -14.93 5.68 11.93
C GLU A 68 -14.25 4.35 11.54
N MET A 69 -13.30 3.89 12.38
CA MET A 69 -12.49 2.71 12.04
C MET A 69 -13.30 1.39 12.04
N ASP A 70 -14.41 1.35 12.75
CA ASP A 70 -15.34 0.21 12.83
C ASP A 70 -16.61 0.37 11.97
N GLU A 71 -16.73 1.49 11.24
CA GLU A 71 -17.90 1.74 10.39
C GLU A 71 -17.92 0.80 9.18
N SER A 72 -19.10 0.27 8.86
CA SER A 72 -19.23 -0.61 7.70
C SER A 72 -18.97 0.15 6.40
N PRO A 73 -18.31 -0.46 5.40
CA PRO A 73 -18.06 0.17 4.09
C PRO A 73 -19.32 0.67 3.40
N GLN A 74 -20.45 -0.04 3.58
CA GLN A 74 -21.73 0.33 2.99
C GLN A 74 -22.31 1.59 3.65
N SER A 75 -22.22 1.70 4.99
CA SER A 75 -22.65 2.89 5.74
C SER A 75 -21.81 4.10 5.32
N ALA A 76 -20.49 3.96 5.33
CA ALA A 76 -19.57 5.03 4.94
C ALA A 76 -19.87 5.56 3.51
N LEU A 77 -20.07 4.64 2.56
CA LEU A 77 -20.35 4.99 1.18
C LEU A 77 -21.68 5.73 1.00
N LYS A 78 -22.74 5.30 1.72
CA LYS A 78 -24.09 5.82 1.58
C LYS A 78 -24.30 7.12 2.34
N ASN A 79 -23.83 7.17 3.58
CA ASN A 79 -24.17 8.19 4.56
C ASN A 79 -23.11 9.27 4.75
N LYS A 80 -21.81 8.96 4.52
CA LYS A 80 -20.68 9.86 4.78
C LYS A 80 -20.12 10.49 3.48
N LYS A 81 -20.99 11.26 2.80
CA LYS A 81 -20.65 11.84 1.48
C LYS A 81 -19.67 13.02 1.58
N ASP A 82 -19.64 13.71 2.72
CA ASP A 82 -18.71 14.80 3.02
C ASP A 82 -17.59 14.36 3.99
N SER A 83 -17.28 13.06 4.03
CA SER A 83 -16.17 12.57 4.83
C SER A 83 -14.82 12.99 4.25
N SER A 84 -13.85 13.26 5.13
CA SER A 84 -12.48 13.60 4.73
C SER A 84 -11.88 12.58 3.76
N MET A 85 -12.13 11.29 3.98
CA MET A 85 -11.78 10.20 3.09
C MET A 85 -12.39 10.36 1.69
N ARG A 86 -13.71 10.61 1.62
CA ARG A 86 -14.44 10.73 0.36
C ARG A 86 -14.03 11.98 -0.41
N VAL A 87 -13.91 13.10 0.28
CA VAL A 87 -13.47 14.37 -0.31
C VAL A 87 -12.05 14.26 -0.85
N ALA A 88 -11.12 13.60 -0.11
CA ALA A 88 -9.76 13.37 -0.59
C ALA A 88 -9.71 12.54 -1.89
N ILE A 89 -10.56 11.51 -2.02
CA ILE A 89 -10.66 10.71 -3.24
C ILE A 89 -11.31 11.52 -4.38
N ASN A 90 -12.31 12.37 -4.08
CA ASN A 90 -12.94 13.23 -5.08
C ASN A 90 -11.92 14.20 -5.71
N LEU A 91 -10.96 14.71 -4.94
CA LEU A 91 -9.89 15.57 -5.46
C LEU A 91 -9.03 14.88 -6.54
N ILE A 92 -8.88 13.55 -6.48
CA ILE A 92 -8.22 12.80 -7.56
C ILE A 92 -9.13 12.79 -8.80
N LYS A 93 -10.41 12.46 -8.64
CA LYS A 93 -11.38 12.45 -9.75
C LYS A 93 -11.51 13.79 -10.45
N GLU A 94 -11.33 14.88 -9.69
CA GLU A 94 -11.37 16.28 -10.18
C GLU A 94 -10.00 16.74 -10.71
N GLU A 95 -9.02 15.85 -10.80
CA GLU A 95 -7.65 16.13 -11.26
C GLU A 95 -6.93 17.22 -10.45
N LYS A 96 -7.42 17.54 -9.24
CA LYS A 96 -6.81 18.49 -8.31
C LYS A 96 -5.65 17.88 -7.51
N ALA A 97 -5.62 16.55 -7.41
CA ALA A 97 -4.55 15.79 -6.77
C ALA A 97 -4.20 14.54 -7.61
N GLN A 98 -2.93 14.14 -7.63
CA GLN A 98 -2.47 12.95 -8.33
C GLN A 98 -2.70 11.69 -7.51
N ALA A 99 -2.70 11.78 -6.18
CA ALA A 99 -2.92 10.63 -5.30
C ALA A 99 -3.60 11.04 -3.98
N CYS A 100 -4.25 10.05 -3.33
CA CYS A 100 -4.81 10.17 -2.00
C CYS A 100 -4.04 9.28 -1.01
N VAL A 101 -3.81 9.79 0.20
CA VAL A 101 -3.26 9.02 1.31
C VAL A 101 -4.22 9.07 2.49
N SER A 102 -4.63 7.90 3.01
CA SER A 102 -5.53 7.80 4.16
C SER A 102 -5.10 6.69 5.12
N ALA A 103 -5.19 6.94 6.43
CA ALA A 103 -5.05 5.93 7.47
C ALA A 103 -6.41 5.37 7.94
N GLY A 104 -7.53 5.85 7.39
CA GLY A 104 -8.88 5.46 7.78
C GLY A 104 -9.22 3.98 7.54
N ASN A 105 -10.45 3.60 7.80
CA ASN A 105 -10.96 2.23 7.63
C ASN A 105 -10.69 1.67 6.23
N THR A 106 -9.99 0.53 6.14
CA THR A 106 -9.53 -0.04 4.87
C THR A 106 -10.68 -0.42 3.94
N GLY A 107 -11.72 -1.06 4.49
CA GLY A 107 -12.89 -1.47 3.71
C GLY A 107 -13.67 -0.28 3.16
N ALA A 108 -13.87 0.76 3.99
CA ALA A 108 -14.53 1.99 3.58
C ALA A 108 -13.72 2.75 2.53
N LEU A 109 -12.39 2.83 2.70
CA LEU A 109 -11.50 3.47 1.74
C LEU A 109 -11.54 2.76 0.38
N MET A 110 -11.47 1.43 0.38
CA MET A 110 -11.54 0.63 -0.84
C MET A 110 -12.89 0.78 -1.54
N ALA A 111 -13.99 0.66 -0.80
CA ALA A 111 -15.34 0.80 -1.37
C ALA A 111 -15.56 2.20 -1.95
N THR A 112 -15.11 3.24 -1.24
CA THR A 112 -15.24 4.63 -1.69
C THR A 112 -14.36 4.89 -2.91
N ALA A 113 -13.12 4.42 -2.91
CA ALA A 113 -12.20 4.58 -4.02
C ALA A 113 -12.73 3.88 -5.30
N ARG A 114 -13.21 2.64 -5.17
CA ARG A 114 -13.84 1.90 -6.28
C ARG A 114 -15.08 2.61 -6.82
N TYR A 115 -15.91 3.17 -5.94
CA TYR A 115 -17.13 3.87 -6.34
C TYR A 115 -16.83 5.18 -7.10
N VAL A 116 -15.89 5.98 -6.58
CA VAL A 116 -15.57 7.32 -7.11
C VAL A 116 -14.68 7.25 -8.34
N LEU A 117 -13.56 6.52 -8.26
CA LEU A 117 -12.54 6.50 -9.31
C LEU A 117 -12.83 5.46 -10.40
N LYS A 118 -13.61 4.42 -10.07
CA LYS A 118 -13.84 3.27 -10.94
C LYS A 118 -12.58 2.43 -11.16
N MET A 119 -12.75 1.30 -11.85
CA MET A 119 -11.68 0.38 -12.19
C MET A 119 -11.03 0.76 -13.53
N LEU A 120 -9.75 0.43 -13.68
CA LEU A 120 -9.09 0.44 -15.00
C LEU A 120 -9.78 -0.54 -15.94
N PRO A 121 -9.84 -0.26 -17.25
CA PRO A 121 -10.35 -1.20 -18.23
C PRO A 121 -9.61 -2.54 -18.14
N GLY A 122 -10.32 -3.65 -18.17
CA GLY A 122 -9.76 -4.99 -18.07
C GLY A 122 -9.43 -5.45 -16.64
N ILE A 123 -9.68 -4.64 -15.60
CA ILE A 123 -9.52 -5.03 -14.21
C ILE A 123 -10.88 -5.21 -13.55
N ASP A 124 -11.12 -6.41 -13.01
CA ASP A 124 -12.37 -6.76 -12.33
C ASP A 124 -12.40 -6.28 -10.88
N ARG A 125 -11.26 -6.40 -10.19
CA ARG A 125 -11.16 -6.12 -8.76
C ARG A 125 -9.86 -5.37 -8.43
N PRO A 126 -9.88 -4.40 -7.50
CA PRO A 126 -8.67 -3.78 -7.00
C PRO A 126 -7.89 -4.76 -6.13
N ALA A 127 -6.57 -4.65 -6.11
CA ALA A 127 -5.71 -5.40 -5.20
C ALA A 127 -4.94 -4.48 -4.26
N ILE A 128 -4.66 -4.94 -3.04
CA ILE A 128 -3.79 -4.26 -2.10
C ILE A 128 -2.36 -4.75 -2.29
N ALA A 129 -1.46 -3.85 -2.70
CA ALA A 129 -0.04 -4.12 -2.86
C ALA A 129 0.77 -3.44 -1.76
N SER A 130 1.76 -4.14 -1.22
CA SER A 130 2.73 -3.53 -0.32
C SER A 130 4.11 -4.14 -0.51
N SER A 131 5.12 -3.37 -0.12
CA SER A 131 6.51 -3.80 -0.11
C SER A 131 6.86 -4.47 1.22
N LEU A 132 7.61 -5.58 1.15
CA LEU A 132 8.12 -6.32 2.30
C LEU A 132 9.65 -6.36 2.25
N PRO A 133 10.35 -6.31 3.41
CA PRO A 133 11.80 -6.47 3.43
C PRO A 133 12.20 -7.89 3.04
N SER A 134 13.24 -8.00 2.23
CA SER A 134 13.84 -9.29 1.87
C SER A 134 15.36 -9.24 1.99
N GLN A 135 16.01 -10.40 1.87
CA GLN A 135 17.47 -10.49 1.90
C GLN A 135 18.12 -9.71 0.74
N LYS A 136 17.47 -9.66 -0.41
CA LYS A 136 17.94 -8.96 -1.61
C LYS A 136 17.46 -7.51 -1.71
N GLY A 137 16.71 -7.01 -0.72
CA GLY A 137 16.18 -5.65 -0.70
C GLY A 137 14.70 -5.60 -0.37
N THR A 138 13.84 -5.60 -1.38
CA THR A 138 12.38 -5.49 -1.22
C THR A 138 11.68 -6.46 -2.14
N THR A 139 10.68 -7.16 -1.62
CA THR A 139 9.72 -7.97 -2.39
C THR A 139 8.35 -7.30 -2.30
N TYR A 140 7.66 -7.16 -3.42
CA TYR A 140 6.30 -6.64 -3.44
C TYR A 140 5.30 -7.80 -3.42
N MET A 141 4.26 -7.68 -2.64
CA MET A 141 3.25 -8.72 -2.48
C MET A 141 1.85 -8.18 -2.77
N LEU A 142 1.06 -8.95 -3.50
CA LEU A 142 -0.34 -8.73 -3.85
C LEU A 142 -1.10 -10.07 -3.79
N ASP A 143 -2.34 -10.16 -3.38
CA ASP A 143 -3.21 -9.20 -2.74
C ASP A 143 -3.06 -9.33 -1.21
N LEU A 144 -3.17 -8.24 -0.48
CA LEU A 144 -2.97 -8.22 0.97
C LEU A 144 -4.27 -8.02 1.76
N GLY A 145 -5.40 -8.42 1.17
CA GLY A 145 -6.67 -8.45 1.89
C GLY A 145 -7.83 -7.69 1.22
N ALA A 146 -7.74 -7.34 -0.05
CA ALA A 146 -8.87 -6.75 -0.78
C ALA A 146 -9.88 -7.82 -1.22
N ASN A 147 -9.41 -9.03 -1.59
CA ASN A 147 -10.23 -10.08 -2.19
C ASN A 147 -9.92 -11.44 -1.54
N THR A 148 -10.89 -12.00 -0.83
CA THR A 148 -10.75 -13.32 -0.20
C THR A 148 -10.96 -14.47 -1.18
N ASP A 149 -11.80 -14.24 -2.20
CA ASP A 149 -12.10 -15.20 -3.25
C ASP A 149 -11.62 -14.64 -4.59
N CYS A 150 -10.64 -15.30 -5.19
CA CYS A 150 -10.06 -14.91 -6.48
C CYS A 150 -10.24 -16.01 -7.51
N THR A 151 -10.40 -15.62 -8.78
CA THR A 151 -10.26 -16.52 -9.93
C THR A 151 -8.82 -16.54 -10.41
N ALA A 152 -8.48 -17.45 -11.31
CA ALA A 152 -7.17 -17.50 -11.96
C ALA A 152 -6.86 -16.22 -12.74
N GLU A 153 -7.88 -15.65 -13.39
CA GLU A 153 -7.79 -14.38 -14.13
C GLU A 153 -7.51 -13.21 -13.19
N ASN A 154 -8.11 -13.18 -12.00
CA ASN A 154 -7.79 -12.15 -11.01
C ASN A 154 -6.32 -12.21 -10.59
N LEU A 155 -5.76 -13.41 -10.37
CA LEU A 155 -4.36 -13.58 -10.04
C LEU A 155 -3.43 -13.15 -11.18
N LEU A 156 -3.80 -13.39 -12.44
CA LEU A 156 -3.09 -12.85 -13.60
C LEU A 156 -3.15 -11.32 -13.63
N GLN A 157 -4.34 -10.72 -13.42
CA GLN A 157 -4.48 -9.26 -13.35
C GLN A 157 -3.59 -8.66 -12.23
N PHE A 158 -3.55 -9.30 -11.06
CA PHE A 158 -2.68 -8.88 -9.95
C PHE A 158 -1.21 -8.97 -10.33
N ALA A 159 -0.81 -10.03 -11.05
CA ALA A 159 0.56 -10.20 -11.53
C ALA A 159 0.98 -9.07 -12.48
N VAL A 160 0.12 -8.70 -13.44
CA VAL A 160 0.35 -7.59 -14.36
C VAL A 160 0.50 -6.27 -13.58
N MET A 161 -0.45 -5.97 -12.68
CA MET A 161 -0.41 -4.75 -11.89
C MET A 161 0.84 -4.68 -11.00
N GLY A 162 1.21 -5.79 -10.35
CA GLY A 162 2.39 -5.88 -9.50
C GLY A 162 3.69 -5.70 -10.27
N ALA A 163 3.82 -6.35 -11.43
CA ALA A 163 4.98 -6.21 -12.29
C ALA A 163 5.16 -4.75 -12.76
N MET A 164 4.08 -4.09 -13.16
CA MET A 164 4.13 -2.69 -13.60
C MET A 164 4.41 -1.71 -12.46
N LEU A 165 3.86 -1.96 -11.27
CA LEU A 165 4.22 -1.20 -10.07
C LEU A 165 5.72 -1.28 -9.83
N VAL A 166 6.27 -2.49 -9.75
CA VAL A 166 7.70 -2.70 -9.46
C VAL A 166 8.58 -2.12 -10.58
N SER A 167 8.23 -2.35 -11.83
CA SER A 167 8.95 -1.77 -12.98
C SER A 167 9.03 -0.25 -12.86
N SER A 168 7.91 0.40 -12.56
CA SER A 168 7.82 1.86 -12.47
C SER A 168 8.61 2.44 -11.29
N VAL A 169 8.52 1.82 -10.10
CA VAL A 169 9.16 2.39 -8.90
C VAL A 169 10.63 2.01 -8.74
N THR A 170 11.08 0.90 -9.35
CA THR A 170 12.47 0.43 -9.24
C THR A 170 13.31 0.68 -10.49
N GLY A 171 12.65 0.95 -11.62
CA GLY A 171 13.31 1.04 -12.93
C GLY A 171 13.71 -0.32 -13.53
N ASN A 172 13.33 -1.46 -12.91
CA ASN A 172 13.53 -2.78 -13.47
C ASN A 172 12.53 -3.02 -14.62
N PRO A 173 12.94 -3.12 -15.87
CA PRO A 173 12.01 -3.22 -17.00
C PRO A 173 11.29 -4.57 -17.07
N LYS A 174 11.80 -5.60 -16.38
CA LYS A 174 11.26 -6.96 -16.45
C LYS A 174 11.31 -7.65 -15.08
N PRO A 175 10.53 -7.15 -14.09
CA PRO A 175 10.53 -7.72 -12.75
C PRO A 175 10.03 -9.17 -12.77
N SER A 176 10.64 -10.01 -11.94
CA SER A 176 10.26 -11.41 -11.80
C SER A 176 8.98 -11.54 -10.96
N VAL A 177 8.06 -12.41 -11.41
CA VAL A 177 6.77 -12.66 -10.78
C VAL A 177 6.71 -14.11 -10.29
N GLY A 178 6.46 -14.31 -9.00
CA GLY A 178 6.18 -15.60 -8.37
C GLY A 178 4.71 -15.74 -8.00
N LEU A 179 4.16 -16.93 -8.14
CA LEU A 179 2.81 -17.27 -7.66
C LEU A 179 2.95 -18.00 -6.32
N LEU A 180 2.38 -17.45 -5.25
CA LEU A 180 2.47 -18.04 -3.92
C LEU A 180 1.75 -19.39 -3.87
N ASN A 181 2.47 -20.40 -3.39
CA ASN A 181 2.00 -21.78 -3.36
C ASN A 181 2.57 -22.53 -2.14
N ILE A 182 2.12 -23.76 -1.95
CA ILE A 182 2.57 -24.69 -0.87
C ILE A 182 3.79 -25.54 -1.27
N GLY A 183 4.33 -25.35 -2.45
CA GLY A 183 5.50 -26.02 -3.01
C GLY A 183 5.83 -25.46 -4.38
N SER A 184 7.06 -25.69 -4.84
CA SER A 184 7.56 -25.15 -6.12
C SER A 184 7.09 -25.92 -7.36
N GLU A 185 6.58 -27.16 -7.18
CA GLU A 185 6.16 -28.02 -8.29
C GLU A 185 4.83 -27.56 -8.92
N ASP A 186 4.70 -27.71 -10.22
CA ASP A 186 3.52 -27.26 -11.00
C ASP A 186 2.20 -27.90 -10.57
N MET A 187 2.26 -29.12 -10.03
CA MET A 187 1.06 -29.84 -9.59
C MET A 187 0.53 -29.43 -8.22
N LYS A 188 1.30 -28.63 -7.48
CA LYS A 188 0.92 -28.19 -6.13
C LYS A 188 -0.13 -27.08 -6.16
N GLY A 189 -0.80 -26.92 -5.03
CA GLY A 189 -1.82 -25.90 -4.83
C GLY A 189 -3.23 -26.34 -5.19
N ASN A 190 -4.16 -25.42 -4.97
CA ASN A 190 -5.55 -25.60 -5.35
C ASN A 190 -5.77 -25.36 -6.85
N GLU A 191 -6.98 -25.61 -7.33
CA GLU A 191 -7.32 -25.50 -8.74
C GLU A 191 -7.08 -24.09 -9.30
N VAL A 192 -7.46 -23.06 -8.55
CA VAL A 192 -7.29 -21.64 -8.95
C VAL A 192 -5.82 -21.31 -9.14
N VAL A 193 -4.95 -21.74 -8.21
CA VAL A 193 -3.49 -21.47 -8.28
C VAL A 193 -2.87 -22.21 -9.49
N ARG A 194 -3.29 -23.46 -9.77
CA ARG A 194 -2.79 -24.20 -10.95
C ARG A 194 -3.19 -23.52 -12.25
N GLN A 195 -4.48 -23.15 -12.40
CA GLN A 195 -4.98 -22.42 -13.57
C GLN A 195 -4.28 -21.06 -13.73
N ALA A 196 -4.08 -20.31 -12.63
CA ALA A 196 -3.33 -19.05 -12.66
C ALA A 196 -1.89 -19.27 -13.14
N GLY A 197 -1.21 -20.34 -12.68
CA GLY A 197 0.12 -20.71 -13.14
C GLY A 197 0.17 -20.98 -14.66
N GLU A 198 -0.86 -21.62 -15.23
CA GLU A 198 -0.95 -21.81 -16.68
C GLU A 198 -1.14 -20.50 -17.44
N LEU A 199 -2.01 -19.61 -16.95
CA LEU A 199 -2.22 -18.29 -17.53
C LEU A 199 -0.93 -17.45 -17.49
N LEU A 200 -0.23 -17.45 -16.37
CA LEU A 200 1.04 -16.72 -16.18
C LEU A 200 2.15 -17.23 -17.10
N ARG A 201 2.25 -18.55 -17.35
CA ARG A 201 3.22 -19.11 -18.32
C ARG A 201 2.96 -18.69 -19.75
N ARG A 202 1.70 -18.41 -20.10
CA ARG A 202 1.30 -17.94 -21.44
C ARG A 202 1.37 -16.43 -21.60
N SER A 203 1.54 -15.69 -20.52
CA SER A 203 1.67 -14.23 -20.53
C SER A 203 3.06 -13.78 -20.96
N HIS A 204 3.22 -12.46 -21.24
CA HIS A 204 4.52 -11.85 -21.53
C HIS A 204 5.31 -11.47 -20.27
N LEU A 205 4.75 -11.74 -19.08
CA LEU A 205 5.40 -11.46 -17.80
C LEU A 205 6.65 -12.35 -17.61
N ASN A 206 7.60 -11.87 -16.82
CA ASN A 206 8.74 -12.67 -16.39
C ASN A 206 8.31 -13.61 -15.24
N PHE A 207 7.47 -14.58 -15.57
CA PHE A 207 6.96 -15.53 -14.61
C PHE A 207 8.05 -16.52 -14.20
N TYR A 208 8.40 -16.50 -12.91
CA TYR A 208 9.41 -17.39 -12.32
C TYR A 208 8.85 -18.80 -12.08
N GLY A 209 7.57 -18.90 -11.71
CA GLY A 209 6.91 -20.12 -11.27
C GLY A 209 6.29 -19.98 -9.89
N ASN A 210 6.03 -21.13 -9.24
CA ASN A 210 5.53 -21.15 -7.87
C ASN A 210 6.65 -20.77 -6.89
N VAL A 211 6.27 -20.04 -5.84
CA VAL A 211 7.13 -19.65 -4.72
C VAL A 211 6.46 -19.98 -3.39
N GLU A 212 7.23 -20.31 -2.37
CA GLU A 212 6.74 -20.59 -1.03
C GLU A 212 6.81 -19.34 -0.14
N GLY A 213 6.14 -19.37 1.02
CA GLY A 213 6.09 -18.24 1.94
C GLY A 213 7.46 -17.75 2.43
N ASN A 214 8.47 -18.64 2.52
CA ASN A 214 9.84 -18.28 2.88
C ASN A 214 10.58 -17.52 1.76
N ASP A 215 10.18 -17.72 0.50
CA ASP A 215 10.79 -17.07 -0.66
C ASP A 215 10.49 -15.57 -0.72
N ILE A 216 9.38 -15.14 -0.11
CA ILE A 216 9.05 -13.71 0.08
C ILE A 216 10.23 -12.99 0.74
N PHE A 217 10.77 -13.57 1.84
CA PHE A 217 11.84 -12.97 2.62
C PHE A 217 13.25 -13.26 2.08
N LYS A 218 13.41 -14.31 1.25
CA LYS A 218 14.65 -14.53 0.49
C LYS A 218 14.80 -13.52 -0.66
N GLY A 219 13.69 -12.96 -1.16
CA GLY A 219 13.66 -12.16 -2.36
C GLY A 219 13.93 -13.00 -3.60
N THR A 220 13.27 -14.18 -3.67
CA THR A 220 13.39 -15.10 -4.83
C THR A 220 12.84 -14.44 -6.08
N THR A 221 11.74 -13.68 -5.93
CA THR A 221 11.12 -12.87 -6.99
C THR A 221 10.88 -11.44 -6.52
N ASP A 222 10.74 -10.52 -7.47
CA ASP A 222 10.45 -9.10 -7.20
C ASP A 222 9.00 -8.90 -6.77
N VAL A 223 8.10 -9.70 -7.35
CA VAL A 223 6.66 -9.70 -7.08
C VAL A 223 6.21 -11.09 -6.64
N VAL A 224 5.39 -11.16 -5.60
CA VAL A 224 4.69 -12.39 -5.17
C VAL A 224 3.19 -12.15 -5.21
N VAL A 225 2.46 -13.00 -5.92
CA VAL A 225 1.02 -12.89 -6.12
C VAL A 225 0.28 -14.00 -5.37
N CYS A 226 -0.81 -13.63 -4.72
CA CYS A 226 -1.73 -14.54 -4.04
C CYS A 226 -3.14 -13.93 -3.96
N ASP A 227 -4.10 -14.69 -3.44
CA ASP A 227 -5.38 -14.12 -2.99
C ASP A 227 -5.21 -13.30 -1.70
N GLY A 228 -6.19 -12.45 -1.42
CA GLY A 228 -6.10 -11.53 -0.28
C GLY A 228 -6.21 -12.21 1.08
N PHE A 229 -6.83 -13.39 1.18
CA PHE A 229 -6.87 -14.12 2.44
C PHE A 229 -5.48 -14.63 2.81
N VAL A 230 -4.84 -15.34 1.89
CA VAL A 230 -3.47 -15.86 2.09
C VAL A 230 -2.49 -14.72 2.29
N GLY A 231 -2.59 -13.66 1.49
CA GLY A 231 -1.71 -12.51 1.58
C GLY A 231 -1.82 -11.76 2.91
N ASN A 232 -3.05 -11.54 3.38
CA ASN A 232 -3.26 -10.88 4.68
C ASN A 232 -2.75 -11.74 5.85
N VAL A 233 -2.97 -13.06 5.81
CA VAL A 233 -2.44 -13.99 6.82
C VAL A 233 -0.91 -13.95 6.83
N ALA A 234 -0.26 -14.04 5.65
CA ALA A 234 1.19 -13.97 5.53
C ALA A 234 1.75 -12.65 6.07
N LEU A 235 1.15 -11.52 5.71
CA LEU A 235 1.54 -10.19 6.19
C LEU A 235 1.41 -10.09 7.72
N LYS A 236 0.26 -10.45 8.29
CA LYS A 236 0.02 -10.36 9.74
C LYS A 236 0.90 -11.31 10.54
N THR A 237 1.20 -12.49 10.01
CA THR A 237 2.16 -13.43 10.61
C THR A 237 3.56 -12.84 10.62
N ALA A 238 4.01 -12.27 9.52
CA ALA A 238 5.32 -11.61 9.42
C ALA A 238 5.45 -10.42 10.38
N GLU A 239 4.43 -9.54 10.44
CA GLU A 239 4.36 -8.44 11.40
C GLU A 239 4.44 -8.94 12.86
N GLY A 240 3.69 -9.99 13.18
CA GLY A 240 3.68 -10.60 14.50
C GLY A 240 5.04 -11.17 14.90
N ILE A 241 5.72 -11.89 14.00
CA ILE A 241 7.06 -12.44 14.23
C ILE A 241 8.07 -11.30 14.40
N ALA A 242 8.05 -10.27 13.58
CA ALA A 242 8.96 -9.13 13.70
C ALA A 242 8.81 -8.43 15.05
N GLN A 243 7.57 -8.23 15.52
CA GLN A 243 7.29 -7.66 16.84
C GLN A 243 7.78 -8.57 17.98
N LEU A 244 7.55 -9.87 17.89
CA LEU A 244 7.99 -10.86 18.88
C LEU A 244 9.52 -10.88 19.01
N MET A 245 10.23 -10.93 17.88
CA MET A 245 11.69 -10.87 17.86
C MET A 245 12.23 -9.58 18.50
N GLY A 246 11.62 -8.44 18.17
CA GLY A 246 11.98 -7.15 18.76
C GLY A 246 11.78 -7.11 20.29
N ARG A 247 10.69 -7.71 20.80
CA ARG A 247 10.41 -7.83 22.23
C ARG A 247 11.44 -8.74 22.92
N PHE A 248 11.71 -9.93 22.38
CA PHE A 248 12.69 -10.84 22.95
C PHE A 248 14.08 -10.24 23.01
N LEU A 249 14.54 -9.62 21.92
CA LEU A 249 15.82 -8.95 21.90
C LEU A 249 15.90 -7.85 22.97
N THR A 250 14.84 -7.06 23.12
CA THR A 250 14.75 -6.00 24.12
C THR A 250 14.78 -6.57 25.56
N GLN A 251 14.08 -7.69 25.81
CA GLN A 251 14.06 -8.36 27.11
C GLN A 251 15.46 -8.86 27.49
N GLU A 252 16.15 -9.55 26.57
CA GLU A 252 17.50 -10.06 26.85
C GLU A 252 18.51 -8.93 27.13
N PHE A 253 18.48 -7.84 26.36
CA PHE A 253 19.35 -6.70 26.64
C PHE A 253 19.02 -5.95 27.93
N LYS A 254 17.76 -6.02 28.42
CA LYS A 254 17.35 -5.39 29.68
C LYS A 254 17.53 -6.29 30.92
N ARG A 255 17.93 -7.56 30.76
CA ARG A 255 17.95 -8.57 31.81
C ARG A 255 18.82 -8.22 33.02
N ASN A 256 20.03 -7.68 32.82
CA ASN A 256 20.94 -7.28 33.88
C ASN A 256 21.86 -6.13 33.45
N TRP A 257 22.72 -5.67 34.34
CA TRP A 257 23.61 -4.53 34.06
C TRP A 257 24.68 -4.86 33.02
N ILE A 258 25.14 -6.13 32.95
CA ILE A 258 26.12 -6.58 31.95
C ILE A 258 25.52 -6.51 30.55
N THR A 259 24.30 -7.10 30.36
CA THR A 259 23.63 -7.07 29.06
C THR A 259 23.25 -5.66 28.63
N LYS A 260 22.93 -4.76 29.58
CA LYS A 260 22.71 -3.33 29.26
C LYS A 260 24.00 -2.65 28.78
N SER A 261 25.14 -2.95 29.39
CA SER A 261 26.43 -2.43 28.94
C SER A 261 26.81 -2.96 27.56
N MET A 262 26.54 -4.26 27.29
CA MET A 262 26.70 -4.84 25.95
C MET A 262 25.80 -4.17 24.92
N ALA A 263 24.52 -3.88 25.27
CA ALA A 263 23.62 -3.15 24.39
C ALA A 263 24.18 -1.76 24.06
N PHE A 264 24.76 -1.05 25.03
CA PHE A 264 25.35 0.27 24.81
C PHE A 264 26.53 0.21 23.82
N VAL A 265 27.44 -0.74 23.99
CA VAL A 265 28.55 -0.95 23.05
C VAL A 265 28.04 -1.33 21.64
N SER A 266 26.96 -2.11 21.57
CA SER A 266 26.37 -2.59 20.33
C SER A 266 25.35 -1.64 19.70
N LEU A 267 25.14 -0.44 20.25
CA LEU A 267 24.09 0.51 19.82
C LEU A 267 24.10 0.79 18.31
N LEU A 268 25.28 0.92 17.71
CA LEU A 268 25.38 1.18 16.25
C LEU A 268 24.85 0.00 15.43
N VAL A 269 25.17 -1.23 15.84
CA VAL A 269 24.69 -2.44 15.16
C VAL A 269 23.19 -2.62 15.39
N LEU A 270 22.74 -2.48 16.63
CA LEU A 270 21.32 -2.59 16.99
C LEU A 270 20.45 -1.56 16.29
N ASN A 271 20.92 -0.31 16.17
CA ASN A 271 20.21 0.74 15.46
C ASN A 271 20.11 0.44 13.94
N ARG A 272 21.18 -0.08 13.32
CA ARG A 272 21.14 -0.50 11.92
C ARG A 272 20.18 -1.68 11.71
N PHE A 273 20.23 -2.67 12.59
CA PHE A 273 19.34 -3.82 12.58
C PHE A 273 17.87 -3.40 12.75
N LYS A 274 17.58 -2.59 13.79
CA LYS A 274 16.25 -2.03 14.05
C LYS A 274 15.75 -1.24 12.84
N LYS A 275 16.58 -0.39 12.25
CA LYS A 275 16.22 0.41 11.08
C LYS A 275 15.87 -0.46 9.86
N ARG A 276 16.56 -1.60 9.69
CA ARG A 276 16.32 -2.53 8.57
C ARG A 276 15.02 -3.32 8.73
N LEU A 277 14.66 -3.67 9.96
CA LEU A 277 13.45 -4.43 10.29
C LEU A 277 12.26 -3.56 10.70
N ASP A 278 12.39 -2.23 10.71
CA ASP A 278 11.34 -1.32 11.15
C ASP A 278 10.14 -1.38 10.18
N PRO A 279 8.99 -1.98 10.58
CA PRO A 279 7.85 -2.15 9.70
C PRO A 279 7.24 -0.80 9.27
N ARG A 280 7.49 0.27 10.03
CA ARG A 280 7.01 1.62 9.70
C ARG A 280 7.56 2.14 8.39
N ARG A 281 8.72 1.64 7.95
CA ARG A 281 9.37 2.02 6.68
C ARG A 281 8.73 1.37 5.45
N TYR A 282 7.92 0.36 5.67
CA TYR A 282 7.18 -0.40 4.64
C TYR A 282 5.69 -0.06 4.68
N ASN A 283 5.31 0.98 5.43
CA ASN A 283 3.94 1.47 5.48
C ASN A 283 3.58 2.21 4.19
N GLY A 284 2.35 2.03 3.75
CA GLY A 284 1.82 2.58 2.51
C GLY A 284 1.49 1.45 1.53
N ALA A 285 0.31 0.85 1.72
CA ALA A 285 -0.22 -0.17 0.81
C ALA A 285 -1.02 0.50 -0.30
N SER A 286 -0.71 0.21 -1.55
CA SER A 286 -1.34 0.82 -2.72
C SER A 286 -2.56 0.03 -3.16
N PHE A 287 -3.64 0.71 -3.49
CA PHE A 287 -4.82 0.11 -4.10
C PHE A 287 -4.67 0.14 -5.63
N LEU A 288 -4.19 -0.95 -6.18
CA LEU A 288 -3.97 -1.09 -7.63
C LEU A 288 -5.25 -1.45 -8.37
N GLY A 289 -5.33 -1.08 -9.63
CA GLY A 289 -6.47 -1.36 -10.51
C GLY A 289 -7.55 -0.29 -10.54
N LEU A 290 -7.42 0.79 -9.75
CA LEU A 290 -8.30 1.96 -9.78
C LEU A 290 -7.82 2.99 -10.82
N LYS A 291 -8.71 3.84 -11.32
CA LYS A 291 -8.36 5.00 -12.18
C LYS A 291 -7.78 6.18 -11.38
N GLY A 292 -6.99 5.90 -10.36
CA GLY A 292 -6.33 6.89 -9.52
C GLY A 292 -5.51 6.22 -8.43
N ILE A 293 -4.47 6.89 -7.94
CA ILE A 293 -3.56 6.37 -6.93
C ILE A 293 -4.17 6.61 -5.54
N VAL A 294 -4.40 5.52 -4.80
CA VAL A 294 -4.87 5.56 -3.43
C VAL A 294 -3.94 4.71 -2.56
N VAL A 295 -3.33 5.35 -1.57
CA VAL A 295 -2.40 4.71 -0.66
C VAL A 295 -2.99 4.64 0.73
N LYS A 296 -3.06 3.43 1.27
CA LYS A 296 -3.54 3.12 2.62
C LYS A 296 -2.38 3.08 3.59
N SER A 297 -2.43 3.91 4.63
CA SER A 297 -1.56 3.81 5.80
C SER A 297 -2.21 2.94 6.89
N HIS A 298 -1.41 2.31 7.74
CA HIS A 298 -1.92 1.62 8.94
C HIS A 298 -2.70 2.58 9.85
N GLY A 299 -3.83 2.14 10.44
CA GLY A 299 -4.67 2.98 11.31
C GLY A 299 -3.93 3.52 12.53
N GLY A 300 -3.14 2.68 13.21
CA GLY A 300 -2.30 3.05 14.35
C GLY A 300 -0.90 3.57 13.95
N ALA A 301 -0.70 4.11 12.75
CA ALA A 301 0.58 4.68 12.33
C ALA A 301 0.95 5.90 13.17
N ASP A 302 2.23 6.02 13.53
CA ASP A 302 2.82 7.28 13.99
C ASP A 302 3.20 8.20 12.80
N SER A 303 3.60 9.42 13.06
CA SER A 303 3.96 10.39 12.01
C SER A 303 5.13 9.94 11.13
N TYR A 304 6.06 9.15 11.68
CA TYR A 304 7.15 8.56 10.92
C TYR A 304 6.62 7.50 9.94
N SER A 305 5.75 6.63 10.41
CA SER A 305 5.10 5.60 9.57
C SER A 305 4.22 6.22 8.49
N PHE A 306 3.38 7.21 8.84
CA PHE A 306 2.51 7.88 7.88
C PHE A 306 3.28 8.63 6.79
N PHE A 307 4.45 9.19 7.13
CA PHE A 307 5.37 9.79 6.15
C PHE A 307 5.75 8.79 5.04
N TYR A 308 5.95 7.50 5.36
CA TYR A 308 6.26 6.50 4.33
C TYR A 308 5.08 6.22 3.40
N ALA A 309 3.84 6.28 3.89
CA ALA A 309 2.67 6.20 3.02
C ALA A 309 2.58 7.41 2.06
N ILE A 310 2.88 8.63 2.55
CA ILE A 310 3.01 9.80 1.68
C ILE A 310 4.12 9.60 0.64
N ARG A 311 5.27 9.06 1.06
CA ARG A 311 6.38 8.76 0.16
C ARG A 311 5.99 7.78 -0.94
N THR A 312 5.28 6.71 -0.62
CA THR A 312 4.75 5.75 -1.62
C THR A 312 3.88 6.47 -2.66
N ALA A 313 2.95 7.32 -2.21
CA ALA A 313 2.10 8.10 -3.12
C ALA A 313 2.91 9.04 -4.03
N ILE A 314 3.97 9.67 -3.51
CA ILE A 314 4.89 10.50 -4.31
C ILE A 314 5.62 9.65 -5.36
N GLU A 315 6.18 8.52 -4.96
CA GLU A 315 6.94 7.63 -5.84
C GLU A 315 6.06 7.08 -6.97
N GLU A 316 4.84 6.67 -6.68
CA GLU A 316 3.90 6.18 -7.68
C GLU A 316 3.45 7.28 -8.65
N SER A 317 3.13 8.47 -8.13
CA SER A 317 2.74 9.61 -8.97
C SER A 317 3.89 10.08 -9.86
N LYS A 318 5.11 10.12 -9.32
CA LYS A 318 6.30 10.55 -10.07
C LYS A 318 6.66 9.61 -11.22
N ASN A 319 6.43 8.31 -11.02
CA ASN A 319 6.83 7.26 -11.96
C ASN A 319 5.69 6.80 -12.88
N ASN A 320 4.56 7.53 -12.92
CA ASN A 320 3.42 7.28 -13.79
C ASN A 320 2.93 5.82 -13.72
N VAL A 321 2.86 5.28 -12.48
CA VAL A 321 2.48 3.87 -12.26
C VAL A 321 1.13 3.53 -12.88
N LEU A 322 0.15 4.43 -12.76
CA LEU A 322 -1.19 4.25 -13.29
C LEU A 322 -1.21 4.07 -14.81
N GLU A 323 -0.52 4.95 -15.55
CA GLU A 323 -0.43 4.92 -17.01
C GLU A 323 0.33 3.67 -17.49
N ASN A 324 1.37 3.28 -16.76
CA ASN A 324 2.15 2.10 -17.09
C ASN A 324 1.35 0.81 -16.90
N ILE A 325 0.56 0.71 -15.82
CA ILE A 325 -0.37 -0.41 -15.60
C ILE A 325 -1.39 -0.46 -16.73
N GLN A 326 -2.01 0.66 -17.10
CA GLN A 326 -3.02 0.70 -18.14
C GLN A 326 -2.47 0.24 -19.49
N LYS A 327 -1.29 0.74 -19.90
CA LYS A 327 -0.64 0.33 -21.15
C LYS A 327 -0.33 -1.17 -21.20
N GLN A 328 0.14 -1.74 -20.08
CA GLN A 328 0.46 -3.16 -20.05
C GLN A 328 -0.80 -4.03 -20.07
N LEU A 329 -1.88 -3.61 -19.41
CA LEU A 329 -3.15 -4.32 -19.47
C LEU A 329 -3.70 -4.40 -20.90
N GLU A 330 -3.57 -3.34 -21.68
CA GLU A 330 -3.97 -3.33 -23.10
C GLU A 330 -3.19 -4.36 -23.94
N LEU A 331 -1.94 -4.65 -23.57
CA LEU A 331 -1.10 -5.65 -24.24
C LEU A 331 -1.40 -7.08 -23.81
N GLU A 332 -1.59 -7.31 -22.51
CA GLU A 332 -1.79 -8.65 -21.93
C GLU A 332 -3.23 -9.13 -22.02
N MET A 333 -4.19 -8.20 -22.02
CA MET A 333 -5.62 -8.47 -21.99
C MET A 333 -6.32 -7.63 -23.08
N PRO A 334 -6.10 -7.93 -24.37
CA PRO A 334 -6.77 -7.18 -25.44
C PRO A 334 -8.29 -7.23 -25.23
N LEU A 335 -8.93 -6.05 -25.30
CA LEU A 335 -10.36 -5.83 -25.12
C LEU A 335 -11.19 -6.80 -26.01
N GLY A 336 -11.57 -7.94 -25.48
CA GLY A 336 -12.26 -9.02 -26.21
C GLY A 336 -12.66 -10.20 -25.33
N ILE A 337 -12.18 -10.27 -24.09
CA ILE A 337 -12.60 -11.31 -23.15
C ILE A 337 -13.25 -10.66 -21.93
N SER A 338 -14.35 -9.95 -22.12
CA SER A 338 -15.28 -9.71 -21.02
C SER A 338 -16.12 -10.99 -20.87
N SER A 339 -15.75 -11.83 -19.93
CA SER A 339 -16.57 -12.89 -19.42
C SER A 339 -17.71 -12.31 -18.59
N SER A 340 -18.77 -11.80 -19.22
CA SER A 340 -20.09 -11.65 -18.61
C SER A 340 -21.10 -11.01 -19.56
N GLU A 341 -21.37 -11.69 -20.67
CA GLU A 341 -22.71 -11.72 -21.26
C GLU A 341 -23.02 -13.19 -21.51
N ASN A 342 -23.73 -13.78 -20.53
CA ASN A 342 -24.70 -14.85 -20.65
C ASN A 342 -24.80 -15.62 -19.34
N LEU A 343 -25.72 -15.24 -18.49
CA LEU A 343 -26.85 -16.06 -17.97
C LEU A 343 -27.51 -15.28 -16.83
#